data_dc2001f4fe74637795155e4419444416
#
_entry.id   dc2001f4fe74637795155e4419444416
#
_cell.length_a   1.000
_cell.length_b   1.000
_cell.length_c   1.000
_cell.angle_alpha   90.00
_cell.angle_beta   90.00
_cell.angle_gamma   90.00
#
_symmetry.space_group_name_H-M   'P 1'
#
loop_
_entity.id
_entity.type
_entity.pdbx_description
1 polymer ?
#
loop_
_entity_poly.entity_id
_entity_poly.type
_entity_poly.pdbx_seq_one_letter_code
_entity_poly.pdbx_strand_id
1 'polypeptide(L)'
;MSQASDTMRREWKINDAKRDAGLTTPDDIQRFDDIQYGPDPVENKLDVYRPKNAQGKIPVIVSVHGGGWVYGDKELYQFYGMTLAQRGFAVVNFTYRLAPEVKFPAPLEDTNNVINWMYENQEEYGLDMNHVFMVGDSAGGHLCGLYSAICTNPEYAVNYTFKVPDGFVPQAVALNCGAYNPFSKEGVLGDEQDQELMEDFLPEKGSAKERALVNVTDHVTENFPPVYLMTCVGDFCRPQAPLLEAALKKNGVYYEFKTYGTEENPLYHVSVSYTHLRAHETLSDL
;
A
#
# COMPACT_ATOMS: atom_id res chain seq x y z
N MET A 1 -15.45 -17.43 2.39
CA MET A 1 -13.96 -17.33 2.36
C MET A 1 -13.46 -18.50 1.56
N SER A 2 -12.62 -18.26 0.56
CA SER A 2 -12.02 -19.30 -0.26
C SER A 2 -10.97 -20.10 0.49
N GLN A 3 -10.49 -21.21 -0.09
CA GLN A 3 -9.40 -21.98 0.47
C GLN A 3 -8.09 -21.19 0.43
N ALA A 4 -7.88 -20.40 -0.60
CA ALA A 4 -6.71 -19.53 -0.74
C ALA A 4 -6.63 -18.52 0.40
N SER A 5 -7.74 -17.80 0.69
CA SER A 5 -7.81 -16.83 1.79
C SER A 5 -7.55 -17.45 3.15
N ASP A 6 -8.14 -18.63 3.43
CA ASP A 6 -7.96 -19.34 4.70
C ASP A 6 -6.50 -19.80 4.87
N THR A 7 -5.90 -20.35 3.80
CA THR A 7 -4.51 -20.79 3.79
C THR A 7 -3.56 -19.60 4.01
N MET A 8 -3.77 -18.50 3.30
CA MET A 8 -2.97 -17.28 3.43
C MET A 8 -3.02 -16.76 4.87
N ARG A 9 -4.20 -16.60 5.44
CA ARG A 9 -4.36 -16.11 6.83
C ARG A 9 -3.63 -16.97 7.86
N ARG A 10 -3.68 -18.29 7.68
CA ARG A 10 -3.06 -19.23 8.61
C ARG A 10 -1.54 -19.28 8.47
N GLU A 11 -1.04 -19.45 7.25
CA GLU A 11 0.38 -19.70 6.99
C GLU A 11 1.21 -18.42 7.08
N TRP A 12 0.70 -17.34 6.53
CA TRP A 12 1.41 -16.07 6.54
C TRP A 12 1.53 -15.51 7.95
N LYS A 13 0.49 -15.62 8.77
CA LYS A 13 0.56 -15.23 10.18
C LYS A 13 1.71 -15.91 10.94
N ILE A 14 1.93 -17.21 10.66
CA ILE A 14 3.03 -17.96 11.28
C ILE A 14 4.39 -17.46 10.77
N ASN A 15 4.50 -17.21 9.47
CA ASN A 15 5.73 -16.75 8.84
C ASN A 15 6.10 -15.34 9.27
N ASP A 16 5.13 -14.44 9.32
CA ASP A 16 5.33 -13.05 9.76
C ASP A 16 5.72 -12.98 11.23
N ALA A 17 5.10 -13.78 12.09
CA ALA A 17 5.49 -13.87 13.49
C ALA A 17 6.94 -14.35 13.67
N LYS A 18 7.42 -15.27 12.80
CA LYS A 18 8.82 -15.71 12.81
C LYS A 18 9.76 -14.63 12.28
N ARG A 19 9.36 -13.91 11.22
CA ARG A 19 10.14 -12.81 10.65
C ARG A 19 10.41 -11.73 11.68
N ASP A 20 9.38 -11.34 12.42
CA ASP A 20 9.43 -10.22 13.36
C ASP A 20 9.90 -10.61 14.76
N ALA A 21 10.15 -11.89 14.99
CA ALA A 21 10.59 -12.38 16.30
C ALA A 21 11.89 -11.70 16.76
N GLY A 22 11.82 -11.04 17.90
CA GLY A 22 12.96 -10.35 18.51
C GLY A 22 13.15 -8.90 18.02
N LEU A 23 12.36 -8.42 17.08
CA LEU A 23 12.35 -6.99 16.72
C LEU A 23 11.68 -6.17 17.81
N THR A 24 12.18 -4.98 18.04
CA THR A 24 11.69 -4.04 19.05
C THR A 24 11.58 -2.64 18.47
N THR A 25 10.76 -1.80 19.08
CA THR A 25 10.69 -0.39 18.73
C THR A 25 12.05 0.28 18.92
N PRO A 26 12.60 0.99 17.91
CA PRO A 26 13.83 1.76 18.06
C PRO A 26 13.71 2.84 19.13
N ASP A 27 14.78 3.06 19.90
CA ASP A 27 14.78 4.01 21.03
C ASP A 27 14.51 5.46 20.62
N ASP A 28 14.79 5.81 19.37
CA ASP A 28 14.61 7.15 18.78
C ASP A 28 13.22 7.39 18.20
N ILE A 29 12.33 6.40 18.22
CA ILE A 29 10.97 6.47 17.67
C ILE A 29 9.92 6.62 18.78
N GLN A 30 9.05 7.61 18.59
CA GLN A 30 7.80 7.77 19.34
C GLN A 30 6.68 7.07 18.58
N ARG A 31 5.86 6.30 19.31
CA ARG A 31 4.68 5.61 18.80
C ARG A 31 3.41 6.17 19.42
N PHE A 32 2.35 6.20 18.63
CA PHE A 32 0.98 6.42 19.07
C PHE A 32 0.17 5.28 18.45
N ASP A 33 -0.28 4.36 19.27
CA ASP A 33 -0.83 3.08 18.81
C ASP A 33 -2.35 3.03 18.95
N ASP A 34 -2.99 2.18 18.15
CA ASP A 34 -4.40 1.78 18.24
C ASP A 34 -5.42 2.92 18.14
N ILE A 35 -5.09 3.97 17.40
CA ILE A 35 -5.96 5.13 17.21
C ILE A 35 -7.08 4.75 16.26
N GLN A 36 -8.33 4.97 16.66
CA GLN A 36 -9.48 4.74 15.80
C GLN A 36 -9.62 5.86 14.78
N TYR A 37 -9.68 5.52 13.48
CA TYR A 37 -9.81 6.50 12.40
C TYR A 37 -11.13 6.40 11.60
N GLY A 38 -11.89 5.33 11.80
CA GLY A 38 -13.11 5.06 11.05
C GLY A 38 -14.20 4.42 11.91
N PRO A 39 -15.31 4.01 11.26
CA PRO A 39 -16.50 3.55 12.00
C PRO A 39 -16.32 2.17 12.63
N ASP A 40 -15.45 1.31 12.13
CA ASP A 40 -15.22 -0.01 12.69
C ASP A 40 -14.22 0.10 13.86
N PRO A 41 -14.66 -0.24 15.12
CA PRO A 41 -13.80 -0.09 16.30
C PRO A 41 -12.70 -1.15 16.38
N VAL A 42 -12.74 -2.18 15.58
CA VAL A 42 -11.75 -3.28 15.56
C VAL A 42 -10.76 -3.08 14.41
N GLU A 43 -11.28 -2.98 13.19
CA GLU A 43 -10.45 -2.96 11.98
C GLU A 43 -9.95 -1.55 11.63
N ASN A 44 -10.72 -0.49 11.90
CA ASN A 44 -10.31 0.87 11.57
C ASN A 44 -9.37 1.46 12.63
N LYS A 45 -8.19 0.84 12.77
CA LYS A 45 -7.11 1.27 13.66
C LYS A 45 -5.88 1.70 12.88
N LEU A 46 -5.22 2.74 13.37
CA LEU A 46 -3.94 3.19 12.86
C LEU A 46 -2.94 3.43 13.98
N ASP A 47 -1.67 3.42 13.61
CA ASP A 47 -0.57 3.88 14.45
C ASP A 47 0.13 5.05 13.76
N VAL A 48 0.67 5.97 14.56
CA VAL A 48 1.56 7.02 14.09
C VAL A 48 2.95 6.82 14.68
N TYR A 49 3.95 6.77 13.81
CA TYR A 49 5.37 6.70 14.20
C TYR A 49 6.07 7.98 13.80
N ARG A 50 6.89 8.53 14.68
CA ARG A 50 7.72 9.70 14.35
C ARG A 50 9.01 9.75 15.17
N PRO A 51 10.06 10.44 14.67
CA PRO A 51 11.29 10.62 15.45
C PRO A 51 10.99 11.38 16.74
N LYS A 52 11.54 10.94 17.87
CA LYS A 52 11.38 11.62 19.17
C LYS A 52 11.93 13.06 19.18
N ASN A 53 12.93 13.33 18.36
CA ASN A 53 13.57 14.64 18.26
C ASN A 53 12.91 15.59 17.24
N ALA A 54 11.89 15.12 16.50
CA ALA A 54 11.19 15.93 15.52
C ALA A 54 10.43 17.09 16.18
N GLN A 55 10.56 18.27 15.62
CA GLN A 55 9.88 19.48 16.10
C GLN A 55 8.83 19.94 15.08
N GLY A 56 7.65 20.33 15.55
CA GLY A 56 6.58 20.82 14.71
C GLY A 56 6.03 19.77 13.75
N LYS A 57 5.54 20.20 12.60
CA LYS A 57 5.04 19.32 11.53
C LYS A 57 6.17 18.81 10.66
N ILE A 58 6.12 17.55 10.31
CA ILE A 58 7.10 16.90 9.43
C ILE A 58 6.36 16.16 8.29
N PRO A 59 7.04 15.93 7.14
CA PRO A 59 6.44 15.18 6.02
C PRO A 59 5.88 13.83 6.44
N VAL A 60 4.81 13.40 5.78
CA VAL A 60 4.04 12.20 6.17
C VAL A 60 4.14 11.12 5.11
N ILE A 61 4.32 9.88 5.54
CA ILE A 61 4.12 8.70 4.70
C ILE A 61 2.90 7.94 5.22
N VAL A 62 1.92 7.70 4.35
CA VAL A 62 0.80 6.79 4.60
C VAL A 62 1.21 5.41 4.10
N SER A 63 1.25 4.43 5.01
CA SER A 63 1.64 3.04 4.73
C SER A 63 0.40 2.18 4.57
N VAL A 64 0.22 1.59 3.38
CA VAL A 64 -0.89 0.71 3.04
C VAL A 64 -0.35 -0.71 2.93
N HIS A 65 -0.77 -1.58 3.86
CA HIS A 65 -0.22 -2.93 3.95
C HIS A 65 -0.65 -3.85 2.79
N GLY A 66 0.18 -4.84 2.49
CA GLY A 66 -0.14 -5.95 1.59
C GLY A 66 -0.99 -7.04 2.24
N GLY A 67 -1.09 -8.19 1.59
CA GLY A 67 -1.80 -9.37 2.12
C GLY A 67 -2.98 -9.84 1.25
N GLY A 68 -2.90 -9.66 -0.07
CA GLY A 68 -3.91 -10.17 -1.03
C GLY A 68 -5.33 -9.69 -0.73
N TRP A 69 -5.49 -8.53 -0.13
CA TRP A 69 -6.77 -7.92 0.31
C TRP A 69 -7.53 -8.71 1.39
N VAL A 70 -7.05 -9.88 1.77
CA VAL A 70 -7.73 -10.83 2.69
C VAL A 70 -6.98 -11.03 4.00
N TYR A 71 -5.73 -10.56 4.09
CA TYR A 71 -4.83 -10.73 5.22
C TYR A 71 -4.05 -9.45 5.48
N GLY A 72 -3.54 -9.32 6.67
CA GLY A 72 -2.66 -8.23 7.08
C GLY A 72 -3.34 -7.21 7.98
N ASP A 73 -2.50 -6.44 8.63
CA ASP A 73 -2.86 -5.38 9.55
C ASP A 73 -1.67 -4.41 9.69
N LYS A 74 -1.86 -3.36 10.47
CA LYS A 74 -0.80 -2.39 10.77
C LYS A 74 0.42 -3.01 11.49
N GLU A 75 0.23 -4.12 12.23
CA GLU A 75 1.32 -4.77 12.96
C GLU A 75 2.36 -5.37 12.02
N LEU A 76 1.95 -5.85 10.85
CA LEU A 76 2.86 -6.43 9.86
C LEU A 76 3.89 -5.43 9.31
N TYR A 77 3.52 -4.15 9.26
CA TYR A 77 4.34 -3.10 8.67
C TYR A 77 4.93 -2.13 9.72
N GLN A 78 4.75 -2.43 11.02
CA GLN A 78 5.21 -1.54 12.09
C GLN A 78 6.71 -1.27 12.03
N PHE A 79 7.54 -2.29 11.85
CA PHE A 79 9.01 -2.13 11.81
C PHE A 79 9.48 -1.44 10.54
N TYR A 80 8.85 -1.73 9.40
CA TYR A 80 9.08 -0.98 8.16
C TYR A 80 8.69 0.49 8.34
N GLY A 81 7.51 0.76 8.86
CA GLY A 81 7.04 2.12 9.15
C GLY A 81 7.98 2.88 10.10
N MET A 82 8.45 2.23 11.18
CA MET A 82 9.42 2.84 12.09
C MET A 82 10.78 3.12 11.42
N THR A 83 11.22 2.27 10.49
CA THR A 83 12.43 2.51 9.69
C THR A 83 12.28 3.75 8.78
N LEU A 84 11.11 3.96 8.19
CA LEU A 84 10.82 5.18 7.44
C LEU A 84 10.76 6.41 8.36
N ALA A 85 10.19 6.25 9.57
CA ALA A 85 10.16 7.32 10.55
C ALA A 85 11.56 7.75 11.00
N GLN A 86 12.51 6.81 11.14
CA GLN A 86 13.92 7.14 11.43
C GLN A 86 14.58 8.02 10.36
N ARG A 87 14.00 8.11 9.16
CA ARG A 87 14.45 8.98 8.07
C ARG A 87 13.82 10.37 8.09
N GLY A 88 13.08 10.71 9.16
CA GLY A 88 12.53 12.05 9.36
C GLY A 88 11.08 12.23 8.94
N PHE A 89 10.36 11.15 8.67
CA PHE A 89 8.93 11.18 8.34
C PHE A 89 8.06 10.92 9.57
N ALA A 90 6.84 11.46 9.57
CA ALA A 90 5.75 10.87 10.33
C ALA A 90 5.16 9.75 9.46
N VAL A 91 4.96 8.57 10.04
CA VAL A 91 4.38 7.43 9.30
C VAL A 91 3.03 7.11 9.90
N VAL A 92 1.98 7.17 9.08
CA VAL A 92 0.62 6.74 9.42
C VAL A 92 0.44 5.35 8.83
N ASN A 93 0.41 4.35 9.70
CA ASN A 93 0.32 2.94 9.34
C ASN A 93 -1.01 2.39 9.85
N PHE A 94 -1.86 1.85 8.98
CA PHE A 94 -3.25 1.53 9.32
C PHE A 94 -3.68 0.14 8.84
N THR A 95 -4.64 -0.42 9.55
CA THR A 95 -5.40 -1.61 9.15
C THR A 95 -6.64 -1.17 8.38
N TYR A 96 -6.88 -1.72 7.20
CA TYR A 96 -8.14 -1.57 6.45
C TYR A 96 -8.98 -2.82 6.56
N ARG A 97 -10.30 -2.69 6.42
CA ARG A 97 -11.25 -3.82 6.48
C ARG A 97 -10.96 -4.83 5.37
N LEU A 98 -10.87 -6.10 5.74
CA LEU A 98 -10.42 -7.18 4.86
C LEU A 98 -11.58 -7.94 4.21
N ALA A 99 -11.33 -8.42 2.99
CA ALA A 99 -12.18 -9.41 2.34
C ALA A 99 -11.95 -10.80 2.98
N PRO A 100 -12.91 -11.71 2.87
CA PRO A 100 -14.22 -11.56 2.23
C PRO A 100 -15.30 -10.94 3.12
N GLU A 101 -14.99 -10.63 4.39
CA GLU A 101 -15.95 -10.10 5.36
C GLU A 101 -16.46 -8.73 4.90
N VAL A 102 -15.55 -7.89 4.42
CA VAL A 102 -15.88 -6.60 3.84
C VAL A 102 -15.15 -6.46 2.48
N LYS A 103 -15.91 -6.29 1.42
CA LYS A 103 -15.40 -6.34 0.05
C LYS A 103 -15.06 -4.94 -0.51
N PHE A 104 -14.42 -4.93 -1.69
CA PHE A 104 -14.23 -3.73 -2.49
C PHE A 104 -15.54 -2.92 -2.63
N PRO A 105 -15.53 -1.59 -2.49
CA PRO A 105 -14.37 -0.71 -2.37
C PRO A 105 -13.94 -0.36 -0.92
N ALA A 106 -14.36 -1.09 0.11
CA ALA A 106 -14.14 -0.73 1.50
C ALA A 106 -12.68 -0.37 1.86
N PRO A 107 -11.63 -1.08 1.39
CA PRO A 107 -10.25 -0.65 1.66
C PRO A 107 -9.91 0.75 1.13
N LEU A 108 -10.54 1.20 0.03
CA LEU A 108 -10.36 2.57 -0.48
C LEU A 108 -11.14 3.60 0.35
N GLU A 109 -12.32 3.24 0.86
CA GLU A 109 -13.06 4.06 1.83
C GLU A 109 -12.24 4.25 3.10
N ASP A 110 -11.63 3.17 3.60
CA ASP A 110 -10.79 3.19 4.80
C ASP A 110 -9.54 4.05 4.57
N THR A 111 -8.90 3.93 3.41
CA THR A 111 -7.78 4.83 3.03
C THR A 111 -8.23 6.28 3.04
N ASN A 112 -9.40 6.60 2.47
CA ASN A 112 -9.95 7.95 2.49
C ASN A 112 -10.26 8.46 3.90
N ASN A 113 -10.76 7.58 4.77
CA ASN A 113 -11.02 7.90 6.17
C ASN A 113 -9.72 8.23 6.93
N VAL A 114 -8.62 7.52 6.64
CA VAL A 114 -7.29 7.83 7.19
C VAL A 114 -6.85 9.24 6.75
N ILE A 115 -7.00 9.59 5.48
CA ILE A 115 -6.64 10.93 4.99
C ILE A 115 -7.49 12.01 5.68
N ASN A 116 -8.80 11.81 5.84
CA ASN A 116 -9.66 12.74 6.58
C ASN A 116 -9.21 12.87 8.04
N TRP A 117 -8.95 11.73 8.71
CA TRP A 117 -8.44 11.72 10.08
C TRP A 117 -7.12 12.50 10.22
N MET A 118 -6.21 12.37 9.24
CA MET A 118 -4.96 13.13 9.23
C MET A 118 -5.19 14.64 9.18
N TYR A 119 -6.13 15.13 8.35
CA TYR A 119 -6.49 16.55 8.32
C TYR A 119 -7.05 17.04 9.65
N GLU A 120 -7.88 16.25 10.31
CA GLU A 120 -8.49 16.60 11.60
C GLU A 120 -7.48 16.61 12.75
N ASN A 121 -6.43 15.76 12.68
CA ASN A 121 -5.50 15.52 13.77
C ASN A 121 -4.07 15.99 13.48
N GLN A 122 -3.85 16.74 12.39
CA GLN A 122 -2.52 17.15 11.93
C GLN A 122 -1.71 17.95 12.96
N GLU A 123 -2.37 18.77 13.79
CA GLU A 123 -1.71 19.54 14.82
C GLU A 123 -1.23 18.67 15.99
N GLU A 124 -2.06 17.74 16.43
CA GLU A 124 -1.78 16.84 17.55
C GLU A 124 -0.60 15.93 17.27
N TYR A 125 -0.58 15.32 16.05
CA TYR A 125 0.48 14.38 15.67
C TYR A 125 1.60 15.01 14.84
N GLY A 126 1.54 16.34 14.60
CA GLY A 126 2.57 17.08 13.87
C GLY A 126 2.73 16.59 12.43
N LEU A 127 1.62 16.43 11.70
CA LEU A 127 1.58 15.98 10.32
C LEU A 127 1.60 17.17 9.36
N ASP A 128 2.57 17.21 8.44
CA ASP A 128 2.61 18.21 7.37
C ASP A 128 1.78 17.74 6.19
N MET A 129 0.52 18.18 6.15
CA MET A 129 -0.43 17.81 5.10
C MET A 129 -0.10 18.39 3.72
N ASN A 130 0.88 19.29 3.61
CA ASN A 130 1.40 19.75 2.31
C ASN A 130 2.43 18.79 1.72
N HIS A 131 2.98 17.87 2.52
CA HIS A 131 3.99 16.91 2.10
C HIS A 131 3.57 15.50 2.53
N VAL A 132 2.54 14.95 1.86
CA VAL A 132 2.04 13.60 2.09
C VAL A 132 2.46 12.69 0.95
N PHE A 133 3.08 11.58 1.29
CA PHE A 133 3.48 10.50 0.40
C PHE A 133 2.70 9.23 0.74
N MET A 134 2.58 8.31 -0.20
CA MET A 134 1.99 7.01 0.09
C MET A 134 2.96 5.90 -0.30
N VAL A 135 2.96 4.82 0.45
CA VAL A 135 3.69 3.60 0.12
C VAL A 135 2.78 2.39 0.31
N GLY A 136 2.85 1.45 -0.61
CA GLY A 136 2.10 0.22 -0.50
C GLY A 136 2.77 -0.94 -1.23
N ASP A 137 2.65 -2.12 -0.63
CA ASP A 137 3.23 -3.36 -1.12
C ASP A 137 2.13 -4.30 -1.59
N SER A 138 2.33 -5.02 -2.72
CA SER A 138 1.40 -6.04 -3.18
C SER A 138 -0.04 -5.50 -3.32
N ALA A 139 -1.01 -6.05 -2.60
CA ALA A 139 -2.37 -5.52 -2.51
C ALA A 139 -2.41 -4.06 -2.04
N GLY A 140 -1.51 -3.64 -1.13
CA GLY A 140 -1.37 -2.25 -0.71
C GLY A 140 -0.86 -1.35 -1.83
N GLY A 141 0.08 -1.83 -2.66
CA GLY A 141 0.53 -1.12 -3.87
C GLY A 141 -0.61 -0.93 -4.88
N HIS A 142 -1.45 -1.95 -5.05
CA HIS A 142 -2.68 -1.85 -5.85
C HIS A 142 -3.64 -0.78 -5.29
N LEU A 143 -3.93 -0.83 -3.99
CA LEU A 143 -4.82 0.14 -3.33
C LEU A 143 -4.28 1.58 -3.40
N CYS A 144 -2.96 1.78 -3.20
CA CYS A 144 -2.31 3.08 -3.38
C CYS A 144 -2.48 3.59 -4.82
N GLY A 145 -2.31 2.71 -5.81
CA GLY A 145 -2.51 3.06 -7.22
C GLY A 145 -3.94 3.49 -7.52
N LEU A 146 -4.94 2.72 -7.07
CA LEU A 146 -6.35 3.05 -7.25
C LEU A 146 -6.71 4.36 -6.51
N TYR A 147 -6.26 4.52 -5.27
CA TYR A 147 -6.57 5.75 -4.51
C TYR A 147 -5.93 6.99 -5.14
N SER A 148 -4.70 6.86 -5.67
CA SER A 148 -4.05 7.94 -6.42
C SER A 148 -4.83 8.31 -7.68
N ALA A 149 -5.39 7.31 -8.38
CA ALA A 149 -6.27 7.55 -9.52
C ALA A 149 -7.57 8.25 -9.11
N ILE A 150 -8.17 7.89 -7.97
CA ILE A 150 -9.37 8.58 -7.43
C ILE A 150 -9.05 10.05 -7.14
N CYS A 151 -7.87 10.35 -6.60
CA CYS A 151 -7.45 11.72 -6.30
C CYS A 151 -7.25 12.59 -7.56
N THR A 152 -6.94 11.99 -8.72
CA THR A 152 -6.43 12.72 -9.89
C THR A 152 -7.24 12.55 -11.16
N ASN A 153 -8.20 11.62 -11.16
CA ASN A 153 -9.06 11.34 -12.30
C ASN A 153 -10.55 11.48 -11.90
N PRO A 154 -11.19 12.62 -12.18
CA PRO A 154 -12.59 12.85 -11.83
C PRO A 154 -13.57 11.85 -12.48
N GLU A 155 -13.28 11.37 -13.70
CA GLU A 155 -14.11 10.37 -14.37
C GLU A 155 -14.08 9.01 -13.66
N TYR A 156 -12.97 8.70 -13.02
CA TYR A 156 -12.85 7.50 -12.20
C TYR A 156 -13.46 7.70 -10.80
N ALA A 157 -13.24 8.87 -10.20
CA ALA A 157 -13.71 9.20 -8.84
C ALA A 157 -15.24 9.11 -8.68
N VAL A 158 -16.02 9.40 -9.73
CA VAL A 158 -17.49 9.34 -9.68
C VAL A 158 -18.07 7.95 -9.44
N ASN A 159 -17.24 6.90 -9.54
CA ASN A 159 -17.65 5.53 -9.23
C ASN A 159 -17.73 5.24 -7.72
N TYR A 160 -17.25 6.15 -6.88
CA TYR A 160 -17.15 5.98 -5.43
C TYR A 160 -18.10 6.94 -4.71
N THR A 161 -18.61 6.50 -3.56
CA THR A 161 -19.57 7.30 -2.74
C THR A 161 -18.86 8.26 -1.79
N PHE A 162 -17.60 7.97 -1.44
CA PHE A 162 -16.79 8.87 -0.62
C PHE A 162 -16.14 9.97 -1.48
N LYS A 163 -15.76 11.05 -0.82
CA LYS A 163 -15.05 12.16 -1.45
C LYS A 163 -13.66 12.30 -0.83
N VAL A 164 -12.68 12.44 -1.70
CA VAL A 164 -11.33 12.85 -1.29
C VAL A 164 -11.39 14.27 -0.74
N PRO A 165 -10.65 14.60 0.34
CA PRO A 165 -10.54 15.98 0.81
C PRO A 165 -10.14 16.95 -0.32
N ASP A 166 -10.77 18.12 -0.35
CA ASP A 166 -10.57 19.08 -1.43
C ASP A 166 -9.10 19.43 -1.63
N GLY A 167 -8.61 19.22 -2.84
CA GLY A 167 -7.23 19.52 -3.22
C GLY A 167 -6.19 18.50 -2.75
N PHE A 168 -6.59 17.41 -2.09
CA PHE A 168 -5.64 16.37 -1.69
C PHE A 168 -5.19 15.53 -2.89
N VAL A 169 -3.88 15.49 -3.10
CA VAL A 169 -3.17 14.56 -4.01
C VAL A 169 -1.86 14.19 -3.31
N PRO A 170 -1.49 12.90 -3.25
CA PRO A 170 -0.16 12.53 -2.75
C PRO A 170 0.95 13.20 -3.57
N GLN A 171 1.98 13.71 -2.91
CA GLN A 171 3.13 14.35 -3.58
C GLN A 171 3.93 13.36 -4.43
N ALA A 172 4.01 12.12 -4.00
CA ALA A 172 4.49 10.97 -4.77
C ALA A 172 4.00 9.68 -4.12
N VAL A 173 4.06 8.58 -4.87
CA VAL A 173 3.66 7.25 -4.38
C VAL A 173 4.76 6.23 -4.67
N ALA A 174 5.05 5.38 -3.69
CA ALA A 174 5.90 4.20 -3.86
C ALA A 174 5.02 2.95 -4.01
N LEU A 175 5.09 2.33 -5.16
CA LEU A 175 4.27 1.19 -5.55
C LEU A 175 5.17 -0.04 -5.68
N ASN A 176 5.12 -0.91 -4.68
CA ASN A 176 6.06 -2.01 -4.52
C ASN A 176 5.38 -3.35 -4.82
N CYS A 177 5.91 -4.10 -5.78
CA CYS A 177 5.44 -5.47 -6.10
C CYS A 177 3.91 -5.60 -6.25
N GLY A 178 3.22 -4.58 -6.75
CA GLY A 178 1.76 -4.49 -6.73
C GLY A 178 1.09 -5.19 -7.92
N ALA A 179 -0.21 -5.46 -7.76
CA ALA A 179 -1.10 -6.06 -8.77
C ALA A 179 -1.85 -4.97 -9.54
N TYR A 180 -1.19 -4.28 -10.47
CA TYR A 180 -1.71 -3.06 -11.10
C TYR A 180 -2.76 -3.30 -12.19
N ASN A 181 -2.76 -4.50 -12.80
CA ASN A 181 -3.76 -4.97 -13.75
C ASN A 181 -4.00 -6.46 -13.53
N PRO A 182 -4.70 -6.83 -12.44
CA PRO A 182 -4.78 -8.23 -11.99
C PRO A 182 -5.51 -9.15 -12.97
N PHE A 183 -6.23 -8.61 -13.95
CA PHE A 183 -6.95 -9.38 -14.97
C PHE A 183 -6.28 -9.33 -16.36
N SER A 184 -5.10 -8.73 -16.47
CA SER A 184 -4.34 -8.72 -17.73
C SER A 184 -3.85 -10.11 -18.10
N LYS A 185 -3.99 -10.46 -19.37
CA LYS A 185 -3.40 -11.69 -19.92
C LYS A 185 -1.87 -11.64 -20.02
N GLU A 186 -1.30 -10.44 -20.09
CA GLU A 186 0.14 -10.21 -20.22
C GLU A 186 0.84 -10.19 -18.86
N GLY A 187 0.11 -9.80 -17.82
CA GLY A 187 0.62 -9.74 -16.44
C GLY A 187 -0.12 -10.72 -15.54
N VAL A 188 -0.38 -11.95 -16.03
CA VAL A 188 -1.15 -12.95 -15.27
C VAL A 188 -0.59 -13.06 -13.86
N LEU A 189 -1.42 -12.73 -12.87
CA LEU A 189 -1.19 -13.14 -11.51
C LEU A 189 -1.47 -14.66 -11.48
N GLY A 190 -0.44 -15.38 -11.37
CA GLY A 190 -0.17 -16.78 -11.16
C GLY A 190 -1.23 -17.83 -11.45
N ASP A 191 -1.97 -18.23 -10.47
CA ASP A 191 -2.66 -19.50 -10.44
C ASP A 191 -4.12 -19.37 -9.96
N GLU A 192 -4.75 -20.51 -9.73
CA GLU A 192 -6.12 -20.59 -9.22
C GLU A 192 -6.28 -19.85 -7.86
N GLN A 193 -5.21 -19.75 -7.04
CA GLN A 193 -5.27 -19.07 -5.74
C GLN A 193 -5.46 -17.56 -5.90
N ASP A 194 -4.76 -16.95 -6.85
CA ASP A 194 -4.91 -15.52 -7.10
C ASP A 194 -6.30 -15.18 -7.62
N GLN A 195 -6.90 -16.07 -8.41
CA GLN A 195 -8.28 -15.93 -8.85
C GLN A 195 -9.26 -16.02 -7.67
N GLU A 196 -9.08 -16.98 -6.76
CA GLU A 196 -9.90 -17.11 -5.56
C GLU A 196 -9.82 -15.87 -4.66
N LEU A 197 -8.62 -15.28 -4.48
CA LEU A 197 -8.43 -14.04 -3.72
C LEU A 197 -9.20 -12.87 -4.35
N MET A 198 -9.15 -12.73 -5.67
CA MET A 198 -9.92 -11.70 -6.38
C MET A 198 -11.44 -11.92 -6.28
N GLU A 199 -11.92 -13.16 -6.29
CA GLU A 199 -13.33 -13.50 -6.08
C GLU A 199 -13.79 -13.20 -4.64
N ASP A 200 -12.92 -13.39 -3.66
CA ASP A 200 -13.19 -13.02 -2.27
C ASP A 200 -13.20 -11.48 -2.12
N PHE A 201 -12.28 -10.78 -2.79
CA PHE A 201 -12.15 -9.33 -2.73
C PHE A 201 -13.32 -8.59 -3.40
N LEU A 202 -13.80 -9.09 -4.56
CA LEU A 202 -14.78 -8.41 -5.38
C LEU A 202 -16.23 -8.85 -5.07
N PRO A 203 -17.19 -7.92 -4.91
CA PRO A 203 -18.60 -8.23 -4.65
C PRO A 203 -19.22 -9.20 -5.65
N GLU A 204 -18.99 -9.00 -6.95
CA GLU A 204 -19.54 -9.76 -8.06
C GLU A 204 -18.52 -10.74 -8.65
N LYS A 205 -17.49 -11.13 -7.88
CA LYS A 205 -16.47 -12.12 -8.24
C LYS A 205 -15.72 -11.79 -9.53
N GLY A 206 -15.50 -10.55 -9.83
CA GLY A 206 -14.77 -10.09 -11.01
C GLY A 206 -15.64 -9.95 -12.25
N SER A 207 -16.83 -9.36 -12.12
CA SER A 207 -17.64 -8.91 -13.24
C SER A 207 -16.85 -7.96 -14.15
N ALA A 208 -17.28 -7.80 -15.41
CA ALA A 208 -16.60 -6.91 -16.36
C ALA A 208 -16.47 -5.47 -15.83
N LYS A 209 -17.48 -5.00 -15.08
CA LYS A 209 -17.46 -3.68 -14.43
C LYS A 209 -16.41 -3.62 -13.34
N GLU A 210 -16.34 -4.63 -12.47
CA GLU A 210 -15.36 -4.67 -11.39
C GLU A 210 -13.94 -4.77 -11.92
N ARG A 211 -13.70 -5.59 -12.94
CA ARG A 211 -12.39 -5.70 -13.61
C ARG A 211 -11.91 -4.35 -14.14
N ALA A 212 -12.81 -3.59 -14.75
CA ALA A 212 -12.49 -2.24 -15.20
C ALA A 212 -12.18 -1.30 -14.03
N LEU A 213 -12.92 -1.40 -12.91
CA LEU A 213 -12.70 -0.54 -11.74
C LEU A 213 -11.38 -0.81 -11.01
N VAL A 214 -10.96 -2.07 -10.91
CA VAL A 214 -9.74 -2.42 -10.15
C VAL A 214 -8.45 -2.39 -10.98
N ASN A 215 -8.54 -1.99 -12.25
CA ASN A 215 -7.40 -1.93 -13.14
C ASN A 215 -6.71 -0.57 -13.06
N VAL A 216 -5.67 -0.43 -12.25
CA VAL A 216 -4.94 0.84 -12.06
C VAL A 216 -4.49 1.43 -13.39
N THR A 217 -4.00 0.59 -14.31
CA THR A 217 -3.40 1.05 -15.59
C THR A 217 -4.40 1.80 -16.49
N ASP A 218 -5.70 1.54 -16.34
CA ASP A 218 -6.76 2.17 -17.13
C ASP A 218 -7.14 3.56 -16.58
N HIS A 219 -6.74 3.86 -15.35
CA HIS A 219 -7.14 5.09 -14.65
C HIS A 219 -6.01 6.10 -14.46
N VAL A 220 -4.79 5.77 -14.91
CA VAL A 220 -3.66 6.69 -14.94
C VAL A 220 -3.95 7.82 -15.94
N THR A 221 -3.85 9.07 -15.46
CA THR A 221 -3.93 10.29 -16.27
C THR A 221 -2.64 11.08 -16.16
N GLU A 222 -2.51 12.16 -16.92
CA GLU A 222 -1.38 13.09 -16.83
C GLU A 222 -1.22 13.75 -15.45
N ASN A 223 -2.29 13.76 -14.66
CA ASN A 223 -2.32 14.32 -13.30
C ASN A 223 -1.94 13.30 -12.20
N PHE A 224 -1.68 12.05 -12.58
CA PHE A 224 -1.28 11.02 -11.61
C PHE A 224 0.01 11.43 -10.89
N PRO A 225 0.14 11.19 -9.56
CA PRO A 225 1.33 11.63 -8.83
C PRO A 225 2.60 10.95 -9.36
N PRO A 226 3.79 11.54 -9.14
CA PRO A 226 5.07 10.87 -9.39
C PRO A 226 5.14 9.50 -8.73
N VAL A 227 5.71 8.51 -9.43
CA VAL A 227 5.74 7.11 -8.97
C VAL A 227 7.16 6.60 -8.80
N TYR A 228 7.45 6.05 -7.63
CA TYR A 228 8.55 5.11 -7.48
C TYR A 228 7.99 3.69 -7.63
N LEU A 229 8.28 3.05 -8.75
CA LEU A 229 7.80 1.71 -9.07
C LEU A 229 8.90 0.69 -8.77
N MET A 230 8.59 -0.32 -7.97
CA MET A 230 9.57 -1.33 -7.58
C MET A 230 9.02 -2.74 -7.72
N THR A 231 9.88 -3.65 -8.16
CA THR A 231 9.65 -5.10 -8.15
C THR A 231 10.95 -5.84 -7.82
N CYS A 232 10.87 -7.15 -7.64
CA CYS A 232 12.02 -8.01 -7.41
C CYS A 232 12.15 -9.07 -8.51
N VAL A 233 13.36 -9.59 -8.73
CA VAL A 233 13.62 -10.59 -9.78
C VAL A 233 12.78 -11.85 -9.58
N GLY A 234 12.65 -12.33 -8.33
CA GLY A 234 11.84 -13.49 -7.96
C GLY A 234 10.40 -13.18 -7.55
N ASP A 235 9.89 -11.97 -7.85
CA ASP A 235 8.53 -11.56 -7.50
C ASP A 235 7.50 -12.15 -8.46
N PHE A 236 6.47 -12.83 -7.93
CA PHE A 236 5.39 -13.36 -8.75
C PHE A 236 4.51 -12.26 -9.38
N CYS A 237 4.45 -11.07 -8.76
CA CYS A 237 3.81 -9.88 -9.33
C CYS A 237 4.72 -9.13 -10.33
N ARG A 238 5.97 -9.56 -10.55
CA ARG A 238 6.90 -8.87 -11.47
C ARG A 238 6.32 -8.52 -12.83
N PRO A 239 5.49 -9.36 -13.48
CA PRO A 239 4.89 -9.04 -14.78
C PRO A 239 3.92 -7.86 -14.75
N GLN A 240 3.46 -7.43 -13.58
CA GLN A 240 2.55 -6.30 -13.41
C GLN A 240 3.25 -4.93 -13.53
N ALA A 241 4.51 -4.84 -13.13
CA ALA A 241 5.25 -3.58 -13.13
C ALA A 241 5.42 -2.97 -14.53
N PRO A 242 5.78 -3.72 -15.60
CA PRO A 242 5.84 -3.18 -16.96
C PRO A 242 4.49 -2.67 -17.49
N LEU A 243 3.37 -3.23 -17.05
CA LEU A 243 2.03 -2.76 -17.44
C LEU A 243 1.76 -1.36 -16.88
N LEU A 244 2.09 -1.15 -15.61
CA LEU A 244 1.95 0.17 -14.99
C LEU A 244 2.97 1.15 -15.60
N GLU A 245 4.22 0.74 -15.79
CA GLU A 245 5.24 1.58 -16.45
C GLU A 245 4.76 2.09 -17.81
N ALA A 246 4.17 1.21 -18.63
CA ALA A 246 3.63 1.59 -19.94
C ALA A 246 2.49 2.63 -19.81
N ALA A 247 1.61 2.49 -18.82
CA ALA A 247 0.53 3.45 -18.57
C ALA A 247 1.08 4.81 -18.09
N LEU A 248 2.05 4.83 -17.19
CA LEU A 248 2.70 6.04 -16.70
C LEU A 248 3.41 6.78 -17.86
N LYS A 249 4.19 6.05 -18.65
CA LYS A 249 4.89 6.60 -19.82
C LYS A 249 3.93 7.18 -20.86
N LYS A 250 2.84 6.46 -21.16
CA LYS A 250 1.80 6.90 -22.11
C LYS A 250 1.19 8.23 -21.69
N ASN A 251 0.99 8.46 -20.40
CA ASN A 251 0.34 9.65 -19.85
C ASN A 251 1.34 10.74 -19.41
N GLY A 252 2.65 10.55 -19.66
CA GLY A 252 3.67 11.55 -19.33
C GLY A 252 3.93 11.75 -17.83
N VAL A 253 3.54 10.78 -17.00
CA VAL A 253 3.78 10.81 -15.57
C VAL A 253 5.23 10.55 -15.26
N TYR A 254 5.83 11.35 -14.37
CA TYR A 254 7.20 11.07 -13.90
C TYR A 254 7.24 9.79 -13.08
N TYR A 255 8.19 8.91 -13.36
CA TYR A 255 8.41 7.70 -12.60
C TYR A 255 9.88 7.29 -12.57
N GLU A 256 10.25 6.58 -11.51
CA GLU A 256 11.47 5.78 -11.43
C GLU A 256 11.08 4.32 -11.29
N PHE A 257 11.67 3.44 -12.11
CA PHE A 257 11.42 2.01 -12.05
C PHE A 257 12.69 1.25 -11.68
N LYS A 258 12.61 0.44 -10.62
CA LYS A 258 13.72 -0.42 -10.18
C LYS A 258 13.28 -1.86 -10.01
N THR A 259 14.15 -2.77 -10.46
CA THR A 259 14.06 -4.22 -10.16
C THR A 259 15.20 -4.60 -9.24
N TYR A 260 14.90 -5.18 -8.10
CA TYR A 260 15.87 -5.57 -7.09
C TYR A 260 16.19 -7.07 -7.14
N GLY A 261 17.44 -7.42 -6.76
CA GLY A 261 17.98 -8.77 -6.86
C GLY A 261 18.59 -9.06 -8.23
N THR A 262 19.26 -10.19 -8.34
CA THR A 262 19.82 -10.73 -9.60
C THR A 262 19.35 -12.16 -9.79
N GLU A 263 19.56 -12.74 -10.99
CA GLU A 263 19.19 -14.14 -11.23
C GLU A 263 20.01 -15.11 -10.34
N GLU A 264 21.24 -14.72 -9.95
CA GLU A 264 22.10 -15.51 -9.04
C GLU A 264 21.68 -15.32 -7.57
N ASN A 265 21.17 -14.14 -7.21
CA ASN A 265 20.72 -13.78 -5.86
C ASN A 265 19.35 -13.12 -5.93
N PRO A 266 18.26 -13.88 -6.19
CA PRO A 266 16.95 -13.33 -6.36
C PRO A 266 16.41 -12.79 -5.02
N LEU A 267 15.83 -11.59 -5.07
CA LEU A 267 14.91 -11.13 -4.05
C LEU A 267 13.48 -11.49 -4.50
N TYR A 268 12.65 -11.83 -3.56
CA TYR A 268 11.30 -12.31 -3.78
C TYR A 268 10.27 -11.24 -3.46
N HIS A 269 9.00 -11.58 -3.62
CA HIS A 269 7.86 -10.71 -3.39
C HIS A 269 7.99 -9.94 -2.06
N VAL A 270 7.88 -8.63 -2.13
CA VAL A 270 7.99 -7.64 -1.03
C VAL A 270 9.22 -7.78 -0.11
N SER A 271 10.26 -8.52 -0.54
CA SER A 271 11.47 -8.73 0.26
C SER A 271 12.14 -7.42 0.69
N VAL A 272 12.02 -6.36 -0.11
CA VAL A 272 12.65 -5.05 0.18
C VAL A 272 11.96 -4.38 1.38
N SER A 273 10.65 -4.51 1.52
CA SER A 273 9.88 -3.93 2.62
C SER A 273 10.03 -4.72 3.91
N TYR A 274 10.22 -6.03 3.82
CA TYR A 274 10.36 -6.91 4.99
C TYR A 274 11.79 -7.00 5.55
N THR A 275 12.80 -6.65 4.76
CA THR A 275 14.18 -6.74 5.22
C THR A 275 14.69 -5.44 5.82
N HIS A 276 14.24 -5.11 7.03
CA HIS A 276 14.78 -3.99 7.81
C HIS A 276 16.30 -4.08 7.98
N LEU A 277 16.86 -5.28 7.96
CA LEU A 277 18.30 -5.54 8.08
C LEU A 277 19.06 -5.32 6.76
N ARG A 278 18.40 -5.44 5.59
CA ARG A 278 19.01 -5.20 4.27
C ARG A 278 18.68 -3.82 3.68
N ALA A 279 17.72 -3.09 4.23
CA ALA A 279 17.45 -1.71 3.84
C ALA A 279 18.67 -0.80 4.05
N HIS A 280 19.59 -1.17 4.93
CA HIS A 280 20.89 -0.50 5.07
C HIS A 280 21.81 -0.71 3.87
N GLU A 281 21.73 -1.84 3.17
CA GLU A 281 22.58 -2.15 2.01
C GLU A 281 22.01 -1.56 0.70
N THR A 282 20.69 -1.45 0.57
CA THR A 282 20.04 -0.95 -0.67
C THR A 282 19.83 0.56 -0.68
N LEU A 283 19.88 1.23 0.47
CA LEU A 283 19.70 2.68 0.58
C LEU A 283 21.02 3.45 0.65
N SER A 284 22.17 2.78 0.76
CA SER A 284 23.48 3.41 0.56
C SER A 284 23.77 3.73 -0.91
N ASP A 285 22.95 3.20 -1.83
CA ASP A 285 23.06 3.43 -3.28
C ASP A 285 22.05 4.49 -3.81
N LEU A 286 21.25 5.12 -2.93
CA LEU A 286 20.40 6.29 -3.18
C LEU A 286 21.00 7.54 -2.56
#